data_524b3e716abfa8b108c7e389d9d9722e
#
_entry.id   524b3e716abfa8b108c7e389d9d9722e
#
_cell.length_a   1.000
_cell.length_b   1.000
_cell.length_c   1.000
_cell.angle_alpha   90.00
_cell.angle_beta   90.00
_cell.angle_gamma   90.00
#
_symmetry.space_group_name_H-M   'P 1'
#
loop_
_entity.id
_entity.type
_entity.pdbx_description
1 polymer ?
#
loop_
_entity_poly.entity_id
_entity_poly.type
_entity_poly.pdbx_seq_one_letter_code
_entity_poly.pdbx_strand_id
1 'polypeptide(L)'
;MISSLGAVVLCGGQSSRLGIDKTRLDFQGRTFLEQVVSQVRQVCRRVVVVGNGDLSFHDLPADVLLARDEAVGKGPLEGIRVGLKQLATAVASQKPDAPESQTAEDRGCEFALVTSCDVPLLKPELIRFLFEQLDGHSAIVPVQDERIFGMTAIYQTQHHVEIAKRIDADSLRVSDLASALGARCIDAESLRVADSNLDSLTNINSVADYRQLLERLGLTCPTDLAKAIGLSDRE
;
A
#
# COMPACT_ATOMS: atom_id res chain seq x y z
N MET A 1 11.66 -12.40 5.35
CA MET A 1 11.57 -11.55 4.15
C MET A 1 11.41 -12.45 2.95
N ILE A 2 10.45 -12.15 2.06
CA ILE A 2 10.15 -12.94 0.86
C ILE A 2 10.88 -12.29 -0.31
N SER A 3 11.82 -12.99 -0.93
CA SER A 3 12.74 -12.42 -1.95
C SER A 3 12.04 -12.01 -3.24
N SER A 4 10.94 -12.66 -3.62
CA SER A 4 10.15 -12.36 -4.82
C SER A 4 9.05 -11.32 -4.61
N LEU A 5 8.80 -10.89 -3.35
CA LEU A 5 7.72 -9.97 -2.99
C LEU A 5 8.24 -8.56 -2.71
N GLY A 6 7.70 -7.58 -3.42
CA GLY A 6 7.82 -6.16 -3.11
C GLY A 6 6.55 -5.61 -2.48
N ALA A 7 6.55 -4.31 -2.17
CA ALA A 7 5.36 -3.58 -1.74
C ALA A 7 5.23 -2.25 -2.49
N VAL A 8 4.01 -1.92 -2.87
CA VAL A 8 3.58 -0.61 -3.36
C VAL A 8 2.71 0.02 -2.27
N VAL A 9 3.16 1.14 -1.71
CA VAL A 9 2.42 1.91 -0.73
C VAL A 9 1.90 3.17 -1.40
N LEU A 10 0.59 3.26 -1.59
CA LEU A 10 -0.05 4.40 -2.23
C LEU A 10 -0.21 5.55 -1.24
N CYS A 11 0.35 6.70 -1.56
CA CYS A 11 0.26 7.94 -0.82
C CYS A 11 -0.32 9.01 -1.73
N GLY A 12 -1.63 9.04 -1.88
CA GLY A 12 -2.29 9.99 -2.75
C GLY A 12 -3.78 9.99 -2.53
N GLY A 13 -4.38 11.09 -2.90
CA GLY A 13 -5.79 11.33 -2.75
C GLY A 13 -6.01 12.68 -2.07
N GLN A 14 -7.00 13.43 -2.53
CA GLN A 14 -7.37 14.69 -1.87
C GLN A 14 -7.91 14.37 -0.47
N SER A 15 -7.07 14.54 0.54
CA SER A 15 -7.42 14.37 1.98
C SER A 15 -8.39 15.47 2.46
N SER A 16 -9.33 15.89 1.60
CA SER A 16 -10.27 16.98 1.84
C SER A 16 -11.15 16.79 3.08
N ARG A 17 -11.31 15.55 3.53
CA ARG A 17 -12.18 15.20 4.67
C ARG A 17 -11.47 15.25 6.03
N LEU A 18 -10.16 15.16 6.06
CA LEU A 18 -9.35 15.21 7.28
C LEU A 18 -8.76 16.60 7.54
N GLY A 19 -8.74 17.50 6.52
CA GLY A 19 -8.15 18.82 6.63
C GLY A 19 -6.62 18.85 6.71
N ILE A 20 -5.98 17.68 6.83
CA ILE A 20 -4.53 17.50 6.87
C ILE A 20 -4.11 16.33 5.97
N ASP A 21 -2.84 16.32 5.62
CA ASP A 21 -2.24 15.23 4.87
C ASP A 21 -2.23 13.94 5.71
N LYS A 22 -2.94 12.89 5.24
CA LYS A 22 -3.01 11.59 5.90
C LYS A 22 -1.64 10.96 6.13
N THR A 23 -0.68 11.22 5.26
CA THR A 23 0.68 10.68 5.40
C THR A 23 1.38 11.17 6.65
N ARG A 24 0.93 12.31 7.21
CA ARG A 24 1.50 12.98 8.39
C ARG A 24 0.70 12.75 9.68
N LEU A 25 -0.38 11.95 9.64
CA LEU A 25 -1.10 11.60 10.86
C LEU A 25 -0.19 10.83 11.82
N ASP A 26 -0.13 11.30 13.07
CA ASP A 26 0.66 10.64 14.11
C ASP A 26 0.01 9.31 14.52
N PHE A 27 0.85 8.30 14.65
CA PHE A 27 0.51 6.99 15.18
C PHE A 27 1.66 6.48 16.04
N GLN A 28 1.55 6.64 17.35
CA GLN A 28 2.57 6.21 18.31
C GLN A 28 3.95 6.86 18.08
N GLY A 29 3.97 8.16 17.76
CA GLY A 29 5.22 8.91 17.51
C GLY A 29 5.81 8.66 16.11
N ARG A 30 5.05 8.07 15.21
CA ARG A 30 5.39 7.91 13.78
C ARG A 30 4.23 8.39 12.93
N THR A 31 4.49 8.69 11.68
CA THR A 31 3.41 8.94 10.73
C THR A 31 2.75 7.63 10.27
N PHE A 32 1.53 7.70 9.76
CA PHE A 32 0.86 6.53 9.16
C PHE A 32 1.70 5.90 8.06
N LEU A 33 2.33 6.72 7.22
CA LEU A 33 3.20 6.22 6.16
C LEU A 33 4.39 5.44 6.72
N GLU A 34 5.11 6.00 7.69
CA GLU A 34 6.24 5.33 8.34
C GLU A 34 5.81 4.01 8.99
N GLN A 35 4.63 4.01 9.62
CA GLN A 35 4.08 2.81 10.23
C GLN A 35 3.84 1.73 9.17
N VAL A 36 3.13 2.04 8.09
CA VAL A 36 2.86 1.07 7.02
C VAL A 36 4.16 0.58 6.36
N VAL A 37 5.09 1.50 6.06
CA VAL A 37 6.41 1.15 5.51
C VAL A 37 7.17 0.21 6.46
N SER A 38 7.14 0.47 7.76
CA SER A 38 7.77 -0.39 8.77
C SER A 38 7.18 -1.81 8.77
N GLN A 39 5.86 -1.95 8.60
CA GLN A 39 5.20 -3.26 8.56
C GLN A 39 5.53 -4.03 7.27
N VAL A 40 5.44 -3.40 6.11
CA VAL A 40 5.70 -4.08 4.84
C VAL A 40 7.16 -4.50 4.70
N ARG A 41 8.11 -3.72 5.24
CA ARG A 41 9.55 -4.05 5.24
C ARG A 41 9.92 -5.31 6.04
N GLN A 42 9.06 -5.77 6.95
CA GLN A 42 9.28 -7.03 7.67
C GLN A 42 9.08 -8.27 6.77
N VAL A 43 8.39 -8.10 5.65
CA VAL A 43 8.03 -9.21 4.74
C VAL A 43 8.56 -8.97 3.34
N CYS A 44 8.39 -7.77 2.80
CA CYS A 44 8.70 -7.42 1.44
C CYS A 44 10.18 -7.01 1.29
N ARG A 45 10.79 -7.48 0.20
CA ARG A 45 12.21 -7.19 -0.09
C ARG A 45 12.45 -5.74 -0.49
N ARG A 46 11.53 -5.14 -1.25
CA ARG A 46 11.60 -3.76 -1.75
C ARG A 46 10.28 -3.06 -1.50
N VAL A 47 10.36 -1.77 -1.24
CA VAL A 47 9.19 -0.92 -1.02
C VAL A 47 9.26 0.26 -1.97
N VAL A 48 8.16 0.53 -2.66
CA VAL A 48 7.95 1.72 -3.47
C VAL A 48 6.78 2.50 -2.87
N VAL A 49 7.01 3.74 -2.50
CA VAL A 49 5.97 4.69 -2.10
C VAL A 49 5.59 5.49 -3.34
N VAL A 50 4.31 5.47 -3.70
CA VAL A 50 3.80 6.17 -4.90
C VAL A 50 2.80 7.24 -4.49
N GLY A 51 2.95 8.43 -5.04
CA GLY A 51 2.01 9.54 -4.83
C GLY A 51 2.12 10.63 -5.90
N ASN A 52 1.20 11.57 -5.86
CA ASN A 52 1.09 12.67 -6.85
C ASN A 52 1.44 14.07 -6.32
N GLY A 53 2.02 14.14 -5.12
CA GLY A 53 2.42 15.39 -4.48
C GLY A 53 3.92 15.54 -4.27
N ASP A 54 4.28 16.39 -3.31
CA ASP A 54 5.63 16.46 -2.80
C ASP A 54 5.91 15.17 -1.99
N LEU A 55 6.84 14.37 -2.49
CA LEU A 55 7.27 13.11 -1.87
C LEU A 55 8.52 13.29 -1.00
N SER A 56 8.78 14.50 -0.50
CA SER A 56 9.86 14.73 0.46
C SER A 56 9.48 14.19 1.85
N PHE A 57 9.64 12.90 2.03
CA PHE A 57 9.49 12.21 3.31
C PHE A 57 10.87 12.07 3.95
N HIS A 58 11.16 12.88 4.95
CA HIS A 58 12.50 12.92 5.58
C HIS A 58 12.80 11.70 6.46
N ASP A 59 11.76 11.00 6.91
CA ASP A 59 11.87 9.93 7.91
C ASP A 59 11.72 8.51 7.33
N LEU A 60 11.65 8.38 5.99
CA LEU A 60 11.65 7.07 5.35
C LEU A 60 13.07 6.51 5.21
N PRO A 61 13.26 5.20 5.39
CA PRO A 61 14.53 4.54 5.13
C PRO A 61 15.06 4.81 3.72
N ALA A 62 16.38 5.00 3.58
CA ALA A 62 17.01 5.39 2.31
C ALA A 62 16.86 4.35 1.17
N ASP A 63 16.52 3.11 1.49
CA ASP A 63 16.26 2.02 0.55
C ASP A 63 14.80 1.97 0.04
N VAL A 64 13.93 2.84 0.56
CA VAL A 64 12.56 3.00 0.05
C VAL A 64 12.57 3.84 -1.22
N LEU A 65 12.03 3.26 -2.29
CA LEU A 65 11.91 3.95 -3.57
C LEU A 65 10.72 4.90 -3.57
N LEU A 66 10.90 6.09 -4.13
CA LEU A 66 9.82 7.05 -4.30
C LEU A 66 9.47 7.16 -5.79
N ALA A 67 8.19 7.05 -6.12
CA ALA A 67 7.70 7.19 -7.48
C ALA A 67 6.50 8.14 -7.53
N ARG A 68 6.29 8.79 -8.68
CA ARG A 68 5.15 9.70 -8.91
C ARG A 68 4.23 9.14 -9.98
N ASP A 69 2.94 9.44 -9.82
CA ASP A 69 1.96 9.19 -10.89
C ASP A 69 2.44 9.84 -12.19
N GLU A 70 2.47 9.06 -13.28
CA GLU A 70 2.86 9.55 -14.62
C GLU A 70 1.66 10.26 -15.28
N ALA A 71 0.42 9.89 -14.91
CA ALA A 71 -0.82 10.46 -15.45
C ALA A 71 -1.70 11.03 -14.31
N VAL A 72 -1.95 12.34 -14.36
CA VAL A 72 -2.76 13.04 -13.36
C VAL A 72 -4.23 12.67 -13.48
N GLY A 73 -4.93 12.49 -12.34
CA GLY A 73 -6.37 12.28 -12.29
C GLY A 73 -6.86 10.86 -12.60
N LYS A 74 -5.96 9.90 -12.77
CA LYS A 74 -6.30 8.49 -13.05
C LYS A 74 -6.53 7.65 -11.78
N GLY A 75 -6.50 8.29 -10.61
CA GLY A 75 -6.83 7.65 -9.33
C GLY A 75 -5.82 6.58 -8.88
N PRO A 76 -6.19 5.70 -7.94
CA PRO A 76 -5.26 4.74 -7.35
C PRO A 76 -4.72 3.72 -8.35
N LEU A 77 -5.43 3.49 -9.47
CA LEU A 77 -5.01 2.53 -10.48
C LEU A 77 -3.69 2.95 -11.14
N GLU A 78 -3.48 4.25 -11.35
CA GLU A 78 -2.22 4.78 -11.86
C GLU A 78 -1.07 4.57 -10.88
N GLY A 79 -1.29 4.83 -9.60
CA GLY A 79 -0.29 4.57 -8.57
C GLY A 79 0.10 3.08 -8.49
N ILE A 80 -0.88 2.18 -8.62
CA ILE A 80 -0.64 0.73 -8.68
C ILE A 80 0.23 0.41 -9.91
N ARG A 81 -0.13 0.92 -11.10
CA ARG A 81 0.63 0.70 -12.33
C ARG A 81 2.09 1.14 -12.20
N VAL A 82 2.30 2.36 -11.73
CA VAL A 82 3.65 2.94 -11.54
C VAL A 82 4.46 2.12 -10.55
N GLY A 83 3.89 1.77 -9.41
CA GLY A 83 4.55 0.98 -8.39
C GLY A 83 4.94 -0.42 -8.87
N LEU A 84 4.03 -1.13 -9.55
CA LEU A 84 4.30 -2.45 -10.12
C LEU A 84 5.40 -2.37 -11.20
N LYS A 85 5.34 -1.39 -12.10
CA LYS A 85 6.37 -1.13 -13.12
C LYS A 85 7.74 -0.91 -12.49
N GLN A 86 7.80 -0.09 -11.45
CA GLN A 86 9.05 0.20 -10.73
C GLN A 86 9.64 -1.05 -10.08
N LEU A 87 8.81 -1.90 -9.47
CA LEU A 87 9.25 -3.15 -8.86
C LEU A 87 9.66 -4.21 -9.89
N ALA A 88 9.03 -4.24 -11.06
CA ALA A 88 9.40 -5.13 -12.14
C ALA A 88 10.78 -4.81 -12.73
N THR A 89 11.11 -3.51 -12.83
CA THR A 89 12.30 -3.00 -13.53
C THR A 89 13.47 -2.66 -12.60
N ALA A 90 13.33 -2.83 -11.32
CA ALA A 90 14.12 -2.17 -10.28
C ALA A 90 15.62 -2.42 -10.25
N VAL A 91 16.27 -2.75 -11.37
CA VAL A 91 17.70 -2.97 -11.34
C VAL A 91 18.49 -2.48 -12.53
N ALA A 92 17.87 -2.26 -13.64
CA ALA A 92 18.61 -1.81 -14.83
C ALA A 92 19.15 -0.38 -14.72
N SER A 93 18.81 0.40 -13.66
CA SER A 93 18.90 1.86 -13.73
C SER A 93 19.95 2.53 -12.84
N GLN A 94 20.75 1.81 -12.05
CA GLN A 94 21.62 2.51 -11.08
C GLN A 94 23.13 2.51 -11.33
N LYS A 95 23.68 1.78 -12.32
CA LYS A 95 25.10 1.97 -12.72
C LYS A 95 25.33 1.60 -14.18
N PRO A 96 25.82 2.52 -15.04
CA PRO A 96 26.20 2.23 -16.41
C PRO A 96 27.45 1.31 -16.55
N ASP A 97 28.21 1.07 -15.48
CA ASP A 97 29.47 0.32 -15.49
C ASP A 97 29.47 -0.93 -14.57
N ALA A 98 28.33 -1.52 -14.26
CA ALA A 98 28.30 -2.72 -13.42
C ALA A 98 28.55 -3.98 -14.26
N PRO A 99 29.41 -4.93 -13.80
CA PRO A 99 29.66 -6.18 -14.51
C PRO A 99 28.40 -7.07 -14.56
N GLU A 100 28.25 -7.87 -15.61
CA GLU A 100 27.09 -8.72 -15.93
C GLU A 100 26.75 -9.83 -14.91
N SER A 101 27.35 -9.88 -13.74
CA SER A 101 26.96 -10.80 -12.69
C SER A 101 25.73 -10.24 -11.92
N GLN A 102 24.53 -10.44 -12.46
CA GLN A 102 23.29 -10.15 -11.76
C GLN A 102 23.18 -11.02 -10.50
N THR A 103 23.45 -10.43 -9.35
CA THR A 103 23.15 -11.06 -8.06
C THR A 103 21.63 -11.18 -7.88
N ALA A 104 21.17 -12.06 -7.00
CA ALA A 104 19.74 -12.15 -6.68
C ALA A 104 19.16 -10.82 -6.21
N GLU A 105 20.01 -9.91 -5.70
CA GLU A 105 19.65 -8.55 -5.28
C GLU A 105 19.29 -7.64 -6.46
N ASP A 106 19.76 -7.97 -7.64
CA ASP A 106 19.56 -7.19 -8.86
C ASP A 106 18.25 -7.52 -9.60
N ARG A 107 17.58 -8.60 -9.30
CA ARG A 107 16.34 -8.97 -9.96
C ARG A 107 15.15 -8.16 -9.42
N GLY A 108 14.23 -7.76 -10.30
CA GLY A 108 12.95 -7.19 -9.93
C GLY A 108 12.14 -8.12 -9.01
N CYS A 109 11.10 -7.61 -8.38
CA CYS A 109 10.15 -8.43 -7.65
C CYS A 109 9.13 -9.04 -8.62
N GLU A 110 8.81 -10.31 -8.45
CA GLU A 110 7.80 -10.99 -9.26
C GLU A 110 6.39 -10.58 -8.84
N PHE A 111 6.19 -10.43 -7.54
CA PHE A 111 4.93 -10.03 -6.93
C PHE A 111 5.09 -8.74 -6.13
N ALA A 112 3.99 -8.04 -5.93
CA ALA A 112 3.92 -6.89 -5.06
C ALA A 112 2.63 -6.90 -4.24
N LEU A 113 2.76 -6.69 -2.92
CA LEU A 113 1.65 -6.20 -2.11
C LEU A 113 1.33 -4.79 -2.57
N VAL A 114 0.06 -4.52 -2.82
CA VAL A 114 -0.47 -3.16 -2.95
C VAL A 114 -1.20 -2.81 -1.66
N THR A 115 -0.84 -1.70 -1.06
CA THR A 115 -1.50 -1.14 0.13
C THR A 115 -1.52 0.38 0.06
N SER A 116 -2.16 1.04 1.00
CA SER A 116 -2.17 2.50 1.10
C SER A 116 -1.70 2.98 2.47
N CYS A 117 -1.23 4.22 2.55
CA CYS A 117 -0.73 4.82 3.78
C CYS A 117 -1.81 5.00 4.86
N ASP A 118 -3.09 4.84 4.53
CA ASP A 118 -4.21 4.97 5.45
C ASP A 118 -4.65 3.65 6.13
N VAL A 119 -3.81 2.62 6.06
CA VAL A 119 -4.00 1.33 6.75
C VAL A 119 -2.91 1.12 7.82
N PRO A 120 -2.84 1.94 8.87
CA PRO A 120 -1.75 1.91 9.85
C PRO A 120 -1.67 0.61 10.67
N LEU A 121 -2.75 -0.18 10.69
CA LEU A 121 -2.83 -1.46 11.40
C LEU A 121 -2.54 -2.67 10.50
N LEU A 122 -1.96 -2.47 9.32
CA LEU A 122 -1.54 -3.56 8.45
C LEU A 122 -0.58 -4.49 9.19
N LYS A 123 -0.86 -5.80 9.14
CA LYS A 123 -0.07 -6.84 9.81
C LYS A 123 0.84 -7.60 8.85
N PRO A 124 2.12 -7.77 9.18
CA PRO A 124 3.04 -8.60 8.40
C PRO A 124 2.55 -10.05 8.21
N GLU A 125 1.83 -10.58 9.19
CA GLU A 125 1.25 -11.93 9.17
C GLU A 125 0.22 -12.07 8.06
N LEU A 126 -0.62 -11.04 7.84
CA LEU A 126 -1.57 -11.03 6.74
C LEU A 126 -0.85 -11.05 5.39
N ILE A 127 0.22 -10.28 5.25
CA ILE A 127 1.00 -10.22 4.00
C ILE A 127 1.56 -11.61 3.66
N ARG A 128 2.15 -12.31 4.66
CA ARG A 128 2.66 -13.67 4.49
C ARG A 128 1.56 -14.63 4.10
N PHE A 129 0.44 -14.59 4.82
CA PHE A 129 -0.71 -15.43 4.56
C PHE A 129 -1.23 -15.25 3.13
N LEU A 130 -1.46 -14.01 2.68
CA LEU A 130 -1.90 -13.75 1.31
C LEU A 130 -0.90 -14.30 0.27
N PHE A 131 0.39 -14.11 0.51
CA PHE A 131 1.42 -14.62 -0.41
C PHE A 131 1.41 -16.15 -0.49
N GLU A 132 1.26 -16.84 0.62
CA GLU A 132 1.15 -18.31 0.69
C GLU A 132 -0.11 -18.82 -0.01
N GLN A 133 -1.19 -18.02 0.03
CA GLN A 133 -2.46 -18.36 -0.61
C GLN A 133 -2.52 -18.02 -2.11
N LEU A 134 -1.45 -17.52 -2.73
CA LEU A 134 -1.41 -17.27 -4.18
C LEU A 134 -1.66 -18.55 -5.00
N ASP A 135 -1.09 -19.68 -4.57
CA ASP A 135 -1.33 -21.00 -5.15
C ASP A 135 -1.28 -21.00 -6.70
N GLY A 136 -0.22 -20.40 -7.25
CA GLY A 136 0.00 -20.30 -8.69
C GLY A 136 -0.81 -19.21 -9.41
N HIS A 137 -1.67 -18.47 -8.73
CA HIS A 137 -2.41 -17.35 -9.32
C HIS A 137 -1.51 -16.11 -9.48
N SER A 138 -1.82 -15.31 -10.48
CA SER A 138 -1.09 -14.05 -10.75
C SER A 138 -1.52 -12.87 -9.87
N ALA A 139 -2.60 -13.03 -9.14
CA ALA A 139 -3.11 -12.05 -8.16
C ALA A 139 -3.98 -12.73 -7.12
N ILE A 140 -4.00 -12.17 -5.90
CA ILE A 140 -4.92 -12.56 -4.83
C ILE A 140 -5.49 -11.32 -4.17
N VAL A 141 -6.81 -11.30 -3.98
CA VAL A 141 -7.55 -10.14 -3.48
C VAL A 141 -8.54 -10.58 -2.39
N PRO A 142 -8.47 -9.99 -1.19
CA PRO A 142 -9.49 -10.22 -0.17
C PRO A 142 -10.86 -9.67 -0.61
N VAL A 143 -11.91 -10.40 -0.29
CA VAL A 143 -13.29 -10.01 -0.53
C VAL A 143 -14.13 -10.23 0.72
N GLN A 144 -15.07 -9.34 0.99
CA GLN A 144 -16.05 -9.47 2.06
C GLN A 144 -17.41 -9.02 1.52
N ASP A 145 -18.37 -9.91 1.50
CA ASP A 145 -19.63 -9.69 0.79
C ASP A 145 -19.34 -9.29 -0.67
N GLU A 146 -19.78 -8.12 -1.09
CA GLU A 146 -19.53 -7.58 -2.43
C GLU A 146 -18.31 -6.63 -2.49
N ARG A 147 -17.67 -6.38 -1.33
CA ARG A 147 -16.53 -5.46 -1.24
C ARG A 147 -15.22 -6.15 -1.60
N ILE A 148 -14.52 -5.60 -2.58
CA ILE A 148 -13.19 -6.05 -3.03
C ILE A 148 -12.11 -5.13 -2.45
N PHE A 149 -11.13 -5.71 -1.75
CA PHE A 149 -10.03 -4.96 -1.13
C PHE A 149 -8.80 -4.92 -2.05
N GLY A 150 -8.97 -4.37 -3.24
CA GLY A 150 -7.92 -4.33 -4.27
C GLY A 150 -6.69 -3.48 -3.90
N MET A 151 -6.76 -2.69 -2.82
CA MET A 151 -5.62 -1.97 -2.23
C MET A 151 -5.12 -2.60 -0.92
N THR A 152 -5.42 -3.88 -0.68
CA THR A 152 -4.79 -4.74 0.32
C THR A 152 -4.68 -6.13 -0.31
N ALA A 153 -3.94 -6.21 -1.43
CA ALA A 153 -3.93 -7.34 -2.32
C ALA A 153 -2.52 -7.57 -2.88
N ILE A 154 -2.25 -8.79 -3.38
CA ILE A 154 -0.97 -9.10 -4.04
C ILE A 154 -1.22 -9.31 -5.53
N TYR A 155 -0.36 -8.71 -6.34
CA TYR A 155 -0.40 -8.78 -7.80
C TYR A 155 0.98 -9.15 -8.35
N GLN A 156 1.04 -9.90 -9.45
CA GLN A 156 2.27 -9.99 -10.23
C GLN A 156 2.63 -8.62 -10.81
N THR A 157 3.91 -8.26 -10.73
CA THR A 157 4.39 -6.96 -11.17
C THR A 157 4.17 -6.72 -12.67
N GLN A 158 4.18 -7.76 -13.49
CA GLN A 158 3.89 -7.68 -14.94
C GLN A 158 2.49 -7.13 -15.28
N HIS A 159 1.56 -7.16 -14.34
CA HIS A 159 0.22 -6.60 -14.53
C HIS A 159 0.21 -5.08 -14.76
N HIS A 160 1.32 -4.38 -14.52
CA HIS A 160 1.42 -2.97 -14.89
C HIS A 160 1.08 -2.72 -16.37
N VAL A 161 1.33 -3.70 -17.26
CA VAL A 161 1.03 -3.60 -18.70
C VAL A 161 -0.48 -3.64 -18.95
N GLU A 162 -1.20 -4.56 -18.29
CA GLU A 162 -2.66 -4.65 -18.42
C GLU A 162 -3.36 -3.45 -17.77
N ILE A 163 -2.84 -3.00 -16.63
CA ILE A 163 -3.35 -1.79 -15.96
C ILE A 163 -3.19 -0.55 -16.86
N ALA A 164 -2.08 -0.42 -17.60
CA ALA A 164 -1.90 0.66 -18.57
C ALA A 164 -3.01 0.69 -19.61
N LYS A 165 -3.35 -0.46 -20.22
CA LYS A 165 -4.45 -0.56 -21.20
C LYS A 165 -5.81 -0.15 -20.61
N ARG A 166 -6.07 -0.50 -19.36
CA ARG A 166 -7.30 -0.12 -18.67
C ARG A 166 -7.38 1.38 -18.43
N ILE A 167 -6.25 2.00 -18.05
CA ILE A 167 -6.16 3.45 -17.89
C ILE A 167 -6.40 4.16 -19.21
N ASP A 168 -5.84 3.67 -20.31
CA ASP A 168 -6.05 4.19 -21.66
C ASP A 168 -7.51 4.07 -22.10
N ALA A 169 -8.19 3.00 -21.66
CA ALA A 169 -9.63 2.77 -21.90
C ALA A 169 -10.55 3.48 -20.89
N ASP A 170 -9.99 4.34 -20.01
CA ASP A 170 -10.68 5.05 -18.93
C ASP A 170 -11.46 4.13 -17.94
N SER A 171 -11.03 2.87 -17.82
CA SER A 171 -11.57 1.88 -16.88
C SER A 171 -10.79 1.93 -15.56
N LEU A 172 -11.10 2.89 -14.69
CA LEU A 172 -10.26 3.30 -13.57
C LEU A 172 -10.61 2.66 -12.22
N ARG A 173 -11.60 1.78 -12.14
CA ARG A 173 -12.02 1.15 -10.88
C ARG A 173 -11.06 0.02 -10.49
N VAL A 174 -10.47 0.12 -9.29
CA VAL A 174 -9.61 -0.94 -8.72
C VAL A 174 -10.40 -2.22 -8.44
N SER A 175 -11.68 -2.12 -8.08
CA SER A 175 -12.56 -3.30 -7.90
C SER A 175 -12.63 -4.18 -9.15
N ASP A 176 -12.62 -3.57 -10.33
CA ASP A 176 -12.76 -4.29 -11.59
C ASP A 176 -11.44 -4.99 -12.00
N LEU A 177 -10.33 -4.60 -11.37
CA LEU A 177 -9.01 -5.15 -11.64
C LEU A 177 -8.94 -6.64 -11.26
N ALA A 178 -9.53 -7.02 -10.13
CA ALA A 178 -9.56 -8.40 -9.68
C ALA A 178 -10.16 -9.34 -10.73
N SER A 179 -11.33 -8.98 -11.27
CA SER A 179 -11.98 -9.74 -12.34
C SER A 179 -11.17 -9.73 -13.63
N ALA A 180 -10.64 -8.57 -14.04
CA ALA A 180 -9.88 -8.41 -15.28
C ALA A 180 -8.58 -9.25 -15.31
N LEU A 181 -7.96 -9.45 -14.15
CA LEU A 181 -6.73 -10.24 -14.00
C LEU A 181 -7.00 -11.72 -13.68
N GLY A 182 -8.27 -12.14 -13.52
CA GLY A 182 -8.58 -13.48 -13.04
C GLY A 182 -7.98 -13.75 -11.66
N ALA A 183 -8.02 -12.75 -10.78
CA ALA A 183 -7.43 -12.85 -9.45
C ALA A 183 -8.14 -13.92 -8.61
N ARG A 184 -7.37 -14.62 -7.78
CA ARG A 184 -7.93 -15.46 -6.73
C ARG A 184 -8.62 -14.55 -5.69
N CYS A 185 -9.92 -14.67 -5.55
CA CYS A 185 -10.66 -14.03 -4.48
C CYS A 185 -10.59 -14.91 -3.22
N ILE A 186 -10.21 -14.31 -2.10
CA ILE A 186 -10.19 -14.98 -0.80
C ILE A 186 -11.15 -14.28 0.15
N ASP A 187 -12.01 -15.06 0.81
CA ASP A 187 -12.94 -14.53 1.80
C ASP A 187 -12.18 -13.91 2.97
N ALA A 188 -12.54 -12.66 3.32
CA ALA A 188 -11.93 -11.94 4.42
C ALA A 188 -12.02 -12.68 5.76
N GLU A 189 -13.07 -13.48 6.01
CA GLU A 189 -13.18 -14.31 7.22
C GLU A 189 -12.01 -15.32 7.32
N SER A 190 -11.52 -15.83 6.19
CA SER A 190 -10.35 -16.72 6.14
C SER A 190 -9.06 -16.04 6.60
N LEU A 191 -9.00 -14.71 6.54
CA LEU A 191 -7.83 -13.93 6.96
C LEU A 191 -7.70 -13.81 8.48
N ARG A 192 -8.76 -14.15 9.23
CA ARG A 192 -8.74 -14.05 10.71
C ARG A 192 -7.69 -14.95 11.36
N VAL A 193 -7.19 -15.95 10.66
CA VAL A 193 -6.07 -16.78 11.14
C VAL A 193 -4.76 -15.97 11.24
N ALA A 194 -4.61 -14.94 10.41
CA ALA A 194 -3.44 -14.06 10.39
C ALA A 194 -3.74 -12.67 10.98
N ASP A 195 -4.99 -12.24 10.96
CA ASP A 195 -5.47 -10.95 11.48
C ASP A 195 -6.86 -11.10 12.09
N SER A 196 -6.93 -11.52 13.34
CA SER A 196 -8.18 -11.87 14.04
C SER A 196 -9.26 -10.79 14.00
N ASN A 197 -8.88 -9.52 13.93
CA ASN A 197 -9.80 -8.38 13.89
C ASN A 197 -10.00 -7.82 12.47
N LEU A 198 -9.30 -8.34 11.46
CA LEU A 198 -9.25 -7.79 10.10
C LEU A 198 -8.80 -6.31 10.06
N ASP A 199 -7.93 -5.95 10.98
CA ASP A 199 -7.41 -4.58 11.14
C ASP A 199 -6.70 -4.09 9.87
N SER A 200 -6.02 -4.99 9.17
CA SER A 200 -5.32 -4.73 7.92
C SER A 200 -6.25 -4.36 6.74
N LEU A 201 -7.56 -4.54 6.89
CA LEU A 201 -8.56 -4.14 5.89
C LEU A 201 -9.26 -2.82 6.25
N THR A 202 -8.83 -2.18 7.35
CA THR A 202 -9.48 -0.96 7.87
C THR A 202 -8.69 0.27 7.44
N ASN A 203 -9.33 1.10 6.61
CA ASN A 203 -8.78 2.39 6.18
C ASN A 203 -9.23 3.50 7.14
N ILE A 204 -8.33 4.41 7.47
CA ILE A 204 -8.60 5.62 8.25
C ILE A 204 -8.82 6.78 7.28
N ASN A 205 -10.09 7.16 7.05
CA ASN A 205 -10.47 8.13 6.04
C ASN A 205 -11.02 9.44 6.58
N SER A 206 -11.42 9.47 7.87
CA SER A 206 -12.03 10.62 8.53
C SER A 206 -11.44 10.85 9.92
N VAL A 207 -11.69 12.03 10.47
CA VAL A 207 -11.37 12.35 11.87
C VAL A 207 -12.07 11.40 12.83
N ALA A 208 -13.29 10.96 12.50
CA ALA A 208 -14.02 9.97 13.28
C ALA A 208 -13.33 8.61 13.30
N ASP A 209 -12.85 8.13 12.15
CA ASP A 209 -12.09 6.87 12.07
C ASP A 209 -10.79 6.95 12.89
N TYR A 210 -10.09 8.09 12.80
CA TYR A 210 -8.86 8.31 13.55
C TYR A 210 -9.11 8.34 15.06
N ARG A 211 -10.16 9.03 15.51
CA ARG A 211 -10.58 9.03 16.93
C ARG A 211 -10.86 7.60 17.41
N GLN A 212 -11.65 6.85 16.66
CA GLN A 212 -12.01 5.47 16.97
C GLN A 212 -10.78 4.56 17.06
N LEU A 213 -9.80 4.77 16.16
CA LEU A 213 -8.52 4.08 16.19
C LEU A 213 -7.76 4.36 17.50
N LEU A 214 -7.63 5.64 17.89
CA LEU A 214 -6.96 6.04 19.11
C LEU A 214 -7.64 5.47 20.35
N GLU A 215 -8.96 5.62 20.47
CA GLU A 215 -9.75 5.08 21.58
C GLU A 215 -9.58 3.57 21.72
N ARG A 216 -9.66 2.82 20.61
CA ARG A 216 -9.49 1.36 20.61
C ARG A 216 -8.11 0.93 21.10
N LEU A 217 -7.09 1.72 20.83
CA LEU A 217 -5.71 1.42 21.21
C LEU A 217 -5.27 2.05 22.53
N GLY A 218 -6.15 2.81 23.19
CA GLY A 218 -5.82 3.55 24.41
C GLY A 218 -4.77 4.65 24.19
N LEU A 219 -4.74 5.24 22.96
CA LEU A 219 -3.80 6.28 22.58
C LEU A 219 -4.43 7.66 22.70
N THR A 220 -3.61 8.67 22.98
CA THR A 220 -4.01 10.07 22.98
C THR A 220 -3.57 10.75 21.69
N CYS A 221 -4.43 11.65 21.16
CA CYS A 221 -4.05 12.50 20.04
C CYS A 221 -3.05 13.57 20.51
N PRO A 222 -1.94 13.82 19.79
CA PRO A 222 -1.07 14.95 20.10
C PRO A 222 -1.86 16.27 20.06
N THR A 223 -1.62 17.15 21.04
CA THR A 223 -2.43 18.37 21.25
C THR A 223 -2.50 19.27 20.02
N ASP A 224 -1.37 19.43 19.31
CA ASP A 224 -1.33 20.29 18.12
C ASP A 224 -2.12 19.66 16.95
N LEU A 225 -2.05 18.34 16.81
CA LEU A 225 -2.80 17.60 15.82
C LEU A 225 -4.31 17.63 16.16
N ALA A 226 -4.67 17.43 17.42
CA ALA A 226 -6.05 17.50 17.89
C ALA A 226 -6.70 18.85 17.53
N LYS A 227 -5.99 19.96 17.75
CA LYS A 227 -6.43 21.30 17.34
C LYS A 227 -6.60 21.43 15.85
N ALA A 228 -5.60 20.92 15.06
CA ALA A 228 -5.61 21.04 13.60
C ALA A 228 -6.78 20.28 12.94
N ILE A 229 -7.22 19.17 13.52
CA ILE A 229 -8.31 18.32 12.98
C ILE A 229 -9.66 18.52 13.71
N GLY A 230 -9.73 19.51 14.63
CA GLY A 230 -10.96 19.79 15.39
C GLY A 230 -11.35 18.69 16.40
N LEU A 231 -10.38 17.90 16.84
CA LEU A 231 -10.49 16.95 17.95
C LEU A 231 -10.27 17.76 19.26
N SER A 232 -11.22 18.60 19.67
CA SER A 232 -11.18 19.17 21.01
C SER A 232 -11.54 18.09 22.02
N ASP A 233 -10.75 18.00 23.12
CA ASP A 233 -11.10 17.21 24.28
C ASP A 233 -12.52 17.60 24.72
N ARG A 234 -13.47 16.69 24.58
CA ARG A 234 -14.70 16.79 25.35
C ARG A 234 -14.36 16.15 26.69
N GLU A 235 -14.38 17.01 27.72
CA GLU A 235 -14.33 16.63 29.11
C GLU A 235 -15.29 15.47 29.44
#